data_53c175b6f7d9adc14a9575b27c608036
#
_entry.id   53c175b6f7d9adc14a9575b27c608036
#
_cell.length_a   1.000
_cell.length_b   1.000
_cell.length_c   1.000
_cell.angle_alpha   90.00
_cell.angle_beta   90.00
_cell.angle_gamma   90.00
#
_symmetry.space_group_name_H-M   'P 1'
#
loop_
_entity.id
_entity.type
_entity.pdbx_description
1 polymer ?
#
loop_
_entity_poly.entity_id
_entity_poly.type
_entity_poly.pdbx_seq_one_letter_code
_entity_poly.pdbx_strand_id
1 'polypeptide(L)'
;MKLGLVLEGGGMRGIYTCGILDVMIEKGFEPDVLCGTSAGALFGINLPSKQKGRAYRYNYKHCVDPNYVSLRSLIKTGNMVNVDFAYNRIPNELAPFDEETYEKSKTKVFATVTNVRTGKAEYKLIENCYEQID
;
A
#
# COMPACT_ATOMS: atom_id res chain seq x y z
N MET A 1 -11.78 -7.86 22.71
CA MET A 1 -12.27 -8.29 21.37
C MET A 1 -11.15 -7.99 20.41
N LYS A 2 -10.77 -8.92 19.54
CA LYS A 2 -9.78 -8.65 18.48
C LYS A 2 -10.49 -8.14 17.23
N LEU A 3 -9.91 -7.15 16.57
CA LEU A 3 -10.50 -6.47 15.45
C LEU A 3 -9.60 -6.63 14.21
N GLY A 4 -10.17 -7.12 13.11
CA GLY A 4 -9.48 -7.25 11.83
C GLY A 4 -10.06 -6.31 10.79
N LEU A 5 -9.18 -5.72 9.97
CA LEU A 5 -9.54 -4.91 8.80
C LEU A 5 -9.05 -5.62 7.53
N VAL A 6 -9.94 -5.87 6.59
CA VAL A 6 -9.58 -6.46 5.29
C VAL A 6 -9.80 -5.44 4.19
N LEU A 7 -8.80 -5.23 3.36
CA LEU A 7 -8.80 -4.27 2.26
C LEU A 7 -8.61 -5.01 0.93
N GLU A 8 -9.60 -4.92 0.06
CA GLU A 8 -9.54 -5.53 -1.26
C GLU A 8 -8.59 -4.81 -2.21
N GLY A 9 -8.17 -5.51 -3.26
CA GLY A 9 -7.49 -4.93 -4.39
C GLY A 9 -8.46 -4.17 -5.31
N GLY A 10 -7.92 -3.31 -6.17
CA GLY A 10 -8.76 -2.55 -7.11
C GLY A 10 -8.02 -1.49 -7.91
N GLY A 11 -6.69 -1.46 -7.86
CA GLY A 11 -5.88 -0.45 -8.53
C GLY A 11 -6.32 0.95 -8.14
N MET A 12 -6.56 1.81 -9.13
CA MET A 12 -6.97 3.21 -8.90
C MET A 12 -8.31 3.38 -8.19
N ARG A 13 -9.21 2.37 -8.23
CA ARG A 13 -10.46 2.40 -7.46
C ARG A 13 -10.23 2.38 -5.95
N GLY A 14 -9.06 1.89 -5.51
CA GLY A 14 -8.63 1.93 -4.12
C GLY A 14 -8.54 3.34 -3.52
N ILE A 15 -8.64 4.40 -4.34
CA ILE A 15 -8.71 5.78 -3.86
C ILE A 15 -9.92 6.00 -2.93
N TYR A 16 -11.01 5.24 -3.11
CA TYR A 16 -12.14 5.24 -2.21
C TYR A 16 -11.74 4.73 -0.81
N THR A 17 -10.95 3.66 -0.77
CA THR A 17 -10.40 3.09 0.47
C THR A 17 -9.53 4.11 1.20
N CYS A 18 -8.75 4.94 0.48
CA CYS A 18 -7.94 5.99 1.10
C CYS A 18 -8.79 6.97 1.93
N GLY A 19 -9.95 7.37 1.41
CA GLY A 19 -10.86 8.27 2.16
C GLY A 19 -11.40 7.63 3.44
N ILE A 20 -11.71 6.33 3.42
CA ILE A 20 -12.14 5.59 4.61
C ILE A 20 -11.00 5.48 5.62
N LEU A 21 -9.79 5.15 5.17
CA LEU A 21 -8.61 5.07 6.03
C LEU A 21 -8.29 6.40 6.69
N ASP A 22 -8.45 7.51 5.98
CA ASP A 22 -8.25 8.85 6.52
C ASP A 22 -9.23 9.16 7.65
N VAL A 23 -10.49 8.77 7.52
CA VAL A 23 -11.49 8.90 8.60
C VAL A 23 -11.14 7.99 9.78
N MET A 24 -10.66 6.77 9.51
CA MET A 24 -10.21 5.85 10.56
C MET A 24 -9.04 6.45 11.36
N ILE A 25 -8.05 7.05 10.68
CA ILE A 25 -6.93 7.75 11.31
C ILE A 25 -7.44 8.90 12.20
N GLU A 26 -8.35 9.73 11.68
CA GLU A 26 -8.95 10.83 12.44
C GLU A 26 -9.69 10.37 13.72
N LYS A 27 -10.32 9.21 13.64
CA LYS A 27 -11.04 8.63 14.76
C LYS A 27 -10.16 7.81 15.72
N GLY A 28 -8.85 7.72 15.43
CA GLY A 28 -7.92 6.93 16.24
C GLY A 28 -8.20 5.43 16.20
N PHE A 29 -8.76 4.94 15.08
CA PHE A 29 -9.06 3.53 14.90
C PHE A 29 -7.78 2.74 14.64
N GLU A 30 -7.50 1.76 15.50
CA GLU A 30 -6.33 0.87 15.39
C GLU A 30 -6.80 -0.60 15.44
N PRO A 31 -6.87 -1.30 14.29
CA PRO A 31 -7.19 -2.72 14.27
C PRO A 31 -6.01 -3.55 14.79
N ASP A 32 -6.27 -4.73 15.37
CA ASP A 32 -5.20 -5.68 15.75
C ASP A 32 -4.48 -6.23 14.51
N VAL A 33 -5.24 -6.45 13.43
CA VAL A 33 -4.73 -7.01 12.16
C VAL A 33 -5.34 -6.26 10.98
N LEU A 34 -4.48 -5.94 10.02
CA LEU A 34 -4.87 -5.46 8.70
C LEU A 34 -4.37 -6.45 7.65
N CYS A 35 -5.24 -6.89 6.76
CA CYS A 35 -4.87 -7.73 5.62
C CYS A 35 -5.28 -7.03 4.33
N GLY A 36 -4.31 -6.73 3.47
CA GLY A 36 -4.53 -6.03 2.21
C GLY A 36 -4.12 -6.83 0.99
N THR A 37 -4.85 -6.63 -0.11
CA THR A 37 -4.53 -7.20 -1.42
C THR A 37 -4.24 -6.08 -2.41
N SER A 38 -3.11 -6.12 -3.14
CA SER A 38 -2.76 -5.12 -4.17
C SER A 38 -2.85 -3.70 -3.62
N ALA A 39 -3.70 -2.83 -4.22
CA ALA A 39 -3.95 -1.47 -3.75
C ALA A 39 -4.35 -1.41 -2.26
N GLY A 40 -5.09 -2.42 -1.76
CA GLY A 40 -5.46 -2.52 -0.35
C GLY A 40 -4.26 -2.69 0.57
N ALA A 41 -3.22 -3.41 0.15
CA ALA A 41 -1.97 -3.51 0.90
C ALA A 41 -1.20 -2.19 0.88
N LEU A 42 -1.01 -1.60 -0.32
CA LEU A 42 -0.26 -0.34 -0.50
C LEU A 42 -0.89 0.86 0.24
N PHE A 43 -2.22 0.93 0.28
CA PHE A 43 -2.90 2.03 0.95
C PHE A 43 -3.07 1.75 2.44
N GLY A 44 -3.26 0.48 2.80
CA GLY A 44 -3.48 0.02 4.17
C GLY A 44 -2.37 0.40 5.14
N ILE A 45 -1.10 0.39 4.70
CA ILE A 45 0.06 0.76 5.53
C ILE A 45 -0.01 2.21 6.06
N ASN A 46 -0.81 3.07 5.43
CA ASN A 46 -0.99 4.46 5.89
C ASN A 46 -1.84 4.55 7.17
N LEU A 47 -2.63 3.52 7.51
CA LEU A 47 -3.39 3.50 8.76
C LEU A 47 -2.47 3.32 9.98
N PRO A 48 -1.63 2.28 10.08
CA PRO A 48 -0.69 2.13 11.19
C PRO A 48 0.40 3.21 11.23
N SER A 49 0.82 3.77 10.09
CA SER A 49 1.75 4.90 10.05
C SER A 49 1.09 6.26 10.32
N LYS A 50 -0.23 6.30 10.53
CA LYS A 50 -1.03 7.51 10.83
C LYS A 50 -0.89 8.63 9.80
N GLN A 51 -0.53 8.27 8.56
CA GLN A 51 -0.27 9.22 7.47
C GLN A 51 -1.54 9.59 6.70
N LYS A 52 -2.43 10.35 7.34
CA LYS A 52 -3.66 10.86 6.73
C LYS A 52 -3.41 11.58 5.41
N GLY A 53 -4.21 11.25 4.40
CA GLY A 53 -4.19 11.84 3.07
C GLY A 53 -2.97 11.49 2.20
N ARG A 54 -1.97 10.77 2.75
CA ARG A 54 -0.77 10.43 1.99
C ARG A 54 -1.11 9.58 0.77
N ALA A 55 -1.83 8.46 0.96
CA ALA A 55 -2.20 7.56 -0.12
C ALA A 55 -3.06 8.26 -1.20
N TYR A 56 -4.01 9.07 -0.78
CA TYR A 56 -4.82 9.88 -1.70
C TYR A 56 -3.95 10.83 -2.52
N ARG A 57 -3.09 11.64 -1.87
CA ARG A 57 -2.28 12.66 -2.55
C ARG A 57 -1.36 12.09 -3.61
N TYR A 58 -0.61 11.03 -3.32
CA TYR A 58 0.31 10.49 -4.32
C TYR A 58 -0.45 9.77 -5.45
N ASN A 59 -1.54 9.09 -5.16
CA ASN A 59 -2.37 8.48 -6.20
C ASN A 59 -2.99 9.52 -7.12
N TYR A 60 -3.67 10.52 -6.56
CA TYR A 60 -4.29 11.59 -7.35
C TYR A 60 -3.27 12.33 -8.20
N LYS A 61 -2.11 12.65 -7.64
CA LYS A 61 -1.05 13.38 -8.35
C LYS A 61 -0.43 12.59 -9.48
N HIS A 62 -0.25 11.28 -9.30
CA HIS A 62 0.52 10.45 -10.23
C HIS A 62 -0.32 9.47 -11.05
N CYS A 63 -1.64 9.41 -10.87
CA CYS A 63 -2.50 8.49 -11.60
C CYS A 63 -2.46 8.64 -13.11
N VAL A 64 -2.16 9.84 -13.61
CA VAL A 64 -2.01 10.16 -15.04
C VAL A 64 -0.56 10.35 -15.46
N ASP A 65 0.41 10.15 -14.55
CA ASP A 65 1.83 10.31 -14.85
C ASP A 65 2.33 9.13 -15.70
N PRO A 66 2.83 9.38 -16.94
CA PRO A 66 3.38 8.32 -17.78
C PRO A 66 4.59 7.59 -17.17
N ASN A 67 5.24 8.21 -16.16
CA ASN A 67 6.32 7.57 -15.43
C ASN A 67 5.82 6.61 -14.34
N TYR A 68 4.56 6.68 -13.95
CA TYR A 68 3.97 5.79 -12.95
C TYR A 68 3.36 4.54 -13.59
N VAL A 69 2.40 4.73 -14.50
CA VAL A 69 1.71 3.62 -15.20
C VAL A 69 1.64 3.94 -16.69
N SER A 70 2.25 3.12 -17.55
CA SER A 70 2.22 3.35 -19.00
C SER A 70 2.50 2.10 -19.81
N LEU A 71 1.98 2.09 -21.05
CA LEU A 71 2.35 1.10 -22.07
C LEU A 71 3.84 1.16 -22.40
N ARG A 72 4.46 2.34 -22.31
CA ARG A 72 5.91 2.50 -22.50
C ARG A 72 6.69 1.76 -21.41
N SER A 73 6.23 1.79 -20.16
CA SER A 73 6.82 1.00 -19.08
C SER A 73 6.69 -0.49 -19.39
N LEU A 74 5.51 -0.95 -19.80
CA LEU A 74 5.27 -2.33 -20.17
C LEU A 74 6.24 -2.82 -21.28
N ILE A 75 6.42 -2.04 -22.34
CA ILE A 75 7.31 -2.39 -23.45
C ILE A 75 8.78 -2.43 -23.00
N LYS A 76 9.20 -1.52 -22.12
CA LYS A 76 10.60 -1.42 -21.69
C LYS A 76 10.98 -2.40 -20.60
N THR A 77 10.08 -2.69 -19.67
CA THR A 77 10.39 -3.40 -18.41
C THR A 77 9.58 -4.68 -18.23
N GLY A 78 8.57 -4.92 -19.07
CA GLY A 78 7.60 -6.00 -18.87
C GLY A 78 6.50 -5.67 -17.85
N ASN A 79 6.58 -4.51 -17.18
CA ASN A 79 5.63 -4.10 -16.13
C ASN A 79 4.90 -2.81 -16.54
N MET A 80 3.57 -2.79 -16.42
CA MET A 80 2.78 -1.57 -16.64
C MET A 80 3.10 -0.50 -15.58
N VAL A 81 3.31 -0.92 -14.35
CA VAL A 81 3.74 -0.05 -13.25
C VAL A 81 5.27 0.06 -13.30
N ASN A 82 5.79 1.28 -13.30
CA ASN A 82 7.22 1.50 -13.16
C ASN A 82 7.62 1.26 -11.70
N VAL A 83 8.28 0.14 -11.46
CA VAL A 83 8.68 -0.35 -10.14
C VAL A 83 9.54 0.67 -9.40
N ASP A 84 10.56 1.23 -10.05
CA ASP A 84 11.44 2.24 -9.46
C ASP A 84 10.67 3.49 -9.04
N PHE A 85 9.79 3.99 -9.92
CA PHE A 85 8.98 5.17 -9.60
C PHE A 85 8.01 4.90 -8.44
N ALA A 86 7.33 3.75 -8.47
CA ALA A 86 6.30 3.40 -7.50
C ALA A 86 6.87 3.06 -6.10
N TYR A 87 7.96 2.29 -6.07
CA TYR A 87 8.46 1.72 -4.83
C TYR A 87 9.74 2.39 -4.29
N ASN A 88 10.46 3.16 -5.12
CA ASN A 88 11.60 3.93 -4.66
C ASN A 88 11.29 5.43 -4.58
N ARG A 89 10.91 6.04 -5.70
CA ARG A 89 10.76 7.49 -5.74
C ARG A 89 9.55 8.00 -4.98
N ILE A 90 8.40 7.34 -5.06
CA ILE A 90 7.21 7.78 -4.31
C ILE A 90 7.46 7.73 -2.81
N PRO A 91 7.86 6.59 -2.21
CA PRO A 91 7.99 6.50 -0.75
C PRO A 91 9.20 7.24 -0.16
N ASN A 92 10.25 7.47 -0.94
CA ASN A 92 11.47 8.11 -0.41
C ASN A 92 11.54 9.61 -0.70
N GLU A 93 10.97 10.08 -1.83
CA GLU A 93 11.15 11.46 -2.28
C GLU A 93 9.84 12.24 -2.36
N LEU A 94 8.81 11.66 -3.02
CA LEU A 94 7.61 12.39 -3.43
C LEU A 94 6.51 12.39 -2.36
N ALA A 95 6.41 11.33 -1.60
CA ALA A 95 5.47 11.15 -0.49
C ALA A 95 6.12 10.25 0.57
N PRO A 96 7.11 10.76 1.35
CA PRO A 96 7.86 9.97 2.29
C PRO A 96 6.99 9.14 3.22
N PHE A 97 7.40 7.88 3.43
CA PHE A 97 6.71 6.99 4.33
C PHE A 97 7.28 7.10 5.74
N ASP A 98 6.42 7.19 6.73
CA ASP A 98 6.80 7.25 8.14
C ASP A 98 6.93 5.84 8.71
N GLU A 99 8.08 5.23 8.47
CA GLU A 99 8.40 3.88 8.93
C GLU A 99 8.50 3.80 10.45
N GLU A 100 9.03 4.84 11.10
CA GLU A 100 9.17 4.89 12.54
C GLU A 100 7.81 4.79 13.25
N THR A 101 6.79 5.52 12.75
CA THR A 101 5.42 5.43 13.29
C THR A 101 4.79 4.09 12.96
N TYR A 102 5.05 3.55 11.78
CA TYR A 102 4.57 2.23 11.36
C TYR A 102 5.10 1.12 12.28
N GLU A 103 6.39 1.05 12.53
CA GLU A 103 7.03 0.05 13.38
C GLU A 103 6.56 0.11 14.84
N LYS A 104 6.23 1.30 15.34
CA LYS A 104 5.66 1.49 16.69
C LYS A 104 4.20 1.08 16.80
N SER A 105 3.53 0.84 15.70
CA SER A 105 2.12 0.44 15.69
C SER A 105 1.96 -0.99 16.22
N LYS A 106 0.84 -1.24 16.90
CA LYS A 106 0.45 -2.58 17.34
C LYS A 106 -0.28 -3.37 16.26
N THR A 107 -0.70 -2.72 15.19
CA THR A 107 -1.42 -3.33 14.07
C THR A 107 -0.46 -4.22 13.26
N LYS A 108 -0.76 -5.52 13.18
CA LYS A 108 -0.04 -6.42 12.28
C LYS A 108 -0.59 -6.29 10.88
N VAL A 109 0.27 -5.97 9.91
CA VAL A 109 -0.13 -5.83 8.51
C VAL A 109 0.28 -7.03 7.69
N PHE A 110 -0.65 -7.60 6.95
CA PHE A 110 -0.40 -8.70 6.03
C PHE A 110 -0.72 -8.28 4.59
N ALA A 111 0.17 -8.61 3.67
CA ALA A 111 -0.10 -8.56 2.24
C ALA A 111 -0.50 -9.93 1.72
N THR A 112 -1.58 -9.98 0.95
CA THR A 112 -1.98 -11.19 0.22
C THR A 112 -1.16 -11.29 -1.06
N VAL A 113 -0.45 -12.39 -1.22
CA VAL A 113 0.37 -12.72 -2.40
C VAL A 113 -0.05 -14.05 -2.99
N THR A 114 0.28 -14.29 -4.25
CA THR A 114 0.05 -15.60 -4.90
C THR A 114 1.37 -16.34 -5.03
N ASN A 115 1.46 -17.52 -4.43
CA ASN A 115 2.60 -18.40 -4.65
C ASN A 115 2.59 -18.90 -6.10
N VAL A 116 3.57 -18.50 -6.88
CA VAL A 116 3.64 -18.79 -8.34
C VAL A 116 3.85 -20.28 -8.65
N ARG A 117 4.34 -21.07 -7.68
CA ARG A 117 4.54 -22.52 -7.88
C ARG A 117 3.28 -23.32 -7.60
N THR A 118 2.47 -22.88 -6.65
CA THR A 118 1.28 -23.60 -6.19
C THR A 118 -0.02 -23.01 -6.65
N GLY A 119 -0.02 -21.75 -7.11
CA GLY A 119 -1.22 -20.98 -7.44
C GLY A 119 -2.07 -20.60 -6.22
N LYS A 120 -1.59 -20.83 -5.00
CA LYS A 120 -2.35 -20.57 -3.77
C LYS A 120 -2.04 -19.19 -3.20
N ALA A 121 -3.03 -18.61 -2.52
CA ALA A 121 -2.84 -17.39 -1.75
C ALA A 121 -1.98 -17.67 -0.52
N GLU A 122 -1.05 -16.75 -0.24
CA GLU A 122 -0.26 -16.68 0.98
C GLU A 122 -0.39 -15.29 1.59
N TYR A 123 -0.19 -15.20 2.90
CA TYR A 123 -0.29 -13.95 3.66
C TYR A 123 1.06 -13.64 4.26
N LYS A 124 1.72 -12.61 3.75
CA LYS A 124 3.05 -12.19 4.19
C LYS A 124 2.91 -11.06 5.21
N LEU A 125 3.47 -11.26 6.40
CA LEU A 125 3.57 -10.20 7.40
C LEU A 125 4.54 -9.14 6.89
N ILE A 126 4.13 -7.89 6.93
CA ILE A 126 4.94 -6.74 6.55
C ILE A 126 5.51 -6.12 7.83
N GLU A 127 6.73 -6.47 8.15
CA GLU A 127 7.46 -5.95 9.31
C GLU A 127 8.20 -4.66 8.96
N ASN A 128 8.83 -4.63 7.78
CA ASN A 128 9.54 -3.49 7.24
C ASN A 128 9.04 -3.22 5.81
N CYS A 129 8.54 -2.00 5.56
CA CYS A 129 7.93 -1.66 4.28
C CYS A 129 8.96 -1.49 3.14
N TYR A 130 10.23 -1.24 3.46
CA TYR A 130 11.27 -1.03 2.45
C TYR A 130 12.00 -2.33 2.04
N GLU A 131 12.20 -3.25 2.97
CA GLU A 131 12.97 -4.47 2.70
C GLU A 131 12.14 -5.60 2.05
N GLN A 132 10.82 -5.50 2.04
CA GLN A 132 9.92 -6.60 1.62
C GLN A 132 9.23 -6.35 0.28
N ILE A 133 9.69 -5.36 -0.49
CA ILE A 133 9.11 -5.00 -1.79
C ILE A 133 9.77 -5.78 -2.95
N ASP A 134 10.88 -6.48 -2.73
CA ASP A 134 11.61 -7.29 -3.72
C ASP A 134 10.99 -8.68 -3.98
#